data_fd39a9749f4dafe46c0e98012c94d9ee
#
_entry.id   fd39a9749f4dafe46c0e98012c94d9ee
#
_cell.length_a   1.000
_cell.length_b   1.000
_cell.length_c   1.000
_cell.angle_alpha   90.00
_cell.angle_beta   90.00
_cell.angle_gamma   90.00
#
_symmetry.space_group_name_H-M   'P 1'
#
loop_
_entity.id
_entity.type
_entity.pdbx_description
1 polymer ?
#
loop_
_entity_poly.entity_id
_entity_poly.type
_entity_poly.pdbx_seq_one_letter_code
_entity_poly.pdbx_strand_id
1 'polypeptide(L)'
;MEIKIEKLSKKFGDNHVLKDINLVIKKNKSTIILGKSGCGKSVLLKLIYQLIKNDEGSILYNKKSFVDIDKFGMLFQYGALFDSLTIAENIAFIDFIEGKKNYRNKVINSLKEVGLFADIYNKYPSEISGGMKKRVALARAIYKNPKVIFLDEPTTGLDP
;
A
#
# COMPACT_ATOMS: atom_id res chain seq x y z
N MET A 1 -0.35 7.19 13.21
CA MET A 1 -1.21 6.15 13.83
C MET A 1 -0.30 5.10 14.42
N GLU A 2 -0.60 4.56 15.60
CA GLU A 2 0.09 3.41 16.18
C GLU A 2 -0.68 2.14 15.83
N ILE A 3 0.05 1.05 15.52
CA ILE A 3 -0.56 -0.27 15.29
C ILE A 3 0.11 -1.25 16.27
N LYS A 4 -0.70 -1.93 17.10
CA LYS A 4 -0.25 -2.94 18.03
C LYS A 4 -0.78 -4.31 17.61
N ILE A 5 0.11 -5.27 17.49
CA ILE A 5 -0.18 -6.65 17.12
C ILE A 5 0.17 -7.52 18.33
N GLU A 6 -0.78 -8.36 18.76
CA GLU A 6 -0.65 -9.21 19.95
C GLU A 6 -1.03 -10.64 19.61
N LYS A 7 -0.10 -11.58 19.81
CA LYS A 7 -0.25 -13.02 19.63
C LYS A 7 -0.87 -13.41 18.29
N LEU A 8 -0.54 -12.67 17.21
CA LEU A 8 -1.14 -12.82 15.91
C LEU A 8 -0.68 -14.13 15.27
N SER A 9 -1.61 -14.99 14.91
CA SER A 9 -1.35 -16.23 14.18
C SER A 9 -2.21 -16.32 12.92
N LYS A 10 -1.63 -16.92 11.87
CA LYS A 10 -2.31 -17.19 10.59
C LYS A 10 -1.84 -18.49 9.99
N LYS A 11 -2.81 -19.35 9.63
CA LYS A 11 -2.60 -20.60 8.90
C LYS A 11 -3.41 -20.61 7.61
N PHE A 12 -2.95 -21.41 6.65
CA PHE A 12 -3.66 -21.76 5.42
C PHE A 12 -3.62 -23.30 5.29
N GLY A 13 -4.78 -23.93 5.49
CA GLY A 13 -4.84 -25.38 5.70
C GLY A 13 -3.99 -25.74 6.94
N ASP A 14 -3.09 -26.70 6.79
CA ASP A 14 -2.20 -27.17 7.87
C ASP A 14 -0.90 -26.32 7.99
N ASN A 15 -0.68 -25.40 7.07
CA ASN A 15 0.55 -24.57 7.07
C ASN A 15 0.40 -23.32 7.93
N HIS A 16 1.14 -23.25 9.03
CA HIS A 16 1.26 -22.07 9.89
C HIS A 16 2.25 -21.07 9.28
N VAL A 17 1.73 -20.00 8.69
CA VAL A 17 2.53 -18.94 8.04
C VAL A 17 2.99 -17.90 9.05
N LEU A 18 2.15 -17.54 10.02
CA LEU A 18 2.50 -16.65 11.14
C LEU A 18 2.12 -17.34 12.44
N LYS A 19 2.98 -17.27 13.46
CA LYS A 19 2.76 -17.90 14.76
C LYS A 19 3.17 -16.94 15.88
N ASP A 20 2.21 -16.56 16.72
CA ASP A 20 2.40 -15.74 17.93
C ASP A 20 3.20 -14.44 17.68
N ILE A 21 2.89 -13.72 16.61
CA ILE A 21 3.60 -12.47 16.25
C ILE A 21 3.16 -11.36 17.19
N ASN A 22 4.16 -10.73 17.82
CA ASN A 22 3.99 -9.57 18.67
C ASN A 22 4.81 -8.41 18.11
N LEU A 23 4.16 -7.28 17.76
CA LEU A 23 4.80 -6.14 17.10
C LEU A 23 4.08 -4.83 17.45
N VAL A 24 4.86 -3.78 17.65
CA VAL A 24 4.32 -2.42 17.78
C VAL A 24 4.92 -1.53 16.68
N ILE A 25 4.07 -1.05 15.78
CA ILE A 25 4.40 -0.04 14.78
C ILE A 25 4.08 1.33 15.37
N LYS A 26 5.12 2.06 15.77
CA LYS A 26 4.97 3.35 16.46
C LYS A 26 4.55 4.46 15.49
N LYS A 27 3.73 5.39 15.98
CA LYS A 27 3.38 6.61 15.24
C LYS A 27 4.63 7.41 14.86
N ASN A 28 4.65 7.95 13.65
CA ASN A 28 5.73 8.79 13.11
C ASN A 28 7.12 8.11 13.12
N LYS A 29 7.14 6.79 13.00
CA LYS A 29 8.36 5.98 12.84
C LYS A 29 8.23 5.07 11.63
N SER A 30 9.36 4.80 10.99
CA SER A 30 9.46 3.71 10.00
C SER A 30 9.71 2.40 10.72
N THR A 31 9.05 1.35 10.28
CA THR A 31 9.26 -0.02 10.76
C THR A 31 9.61 -0.89 9.55
N ILE A 32 10.75 -1.55 9.60
CA ILE A 32 11.22 -2.45 8.54
C ILE A 32 11.03 -3.89 9.00
N ILE A 33 10.38 -4.71 8.18
CA ILE A 33 10.18 -6.13 8.42
C ILE A 33 11.11 -6.90 7.48
N LEU A 34 12.12 -7.53 8.05
CA LEU A 34 13.11 -8.32 7.32
C LEU A 34 12.79 -9.81 7.46
N GLY A 35 13.10 -10.58 6.43
CA GLY A 35 12.96 -12.03 6.44
C GLY A 35 13.12 -12.64 5.05
N LYS A 36 13.36 -13.94 5.00
CA LYS A 36 13.50 -14.71 3.76
C LYS A 36 12.23 -14.63 2.91
N SER A 37 12.36 -14.90 1.60
CA SER A 37 11.18 -15.05 0.74
C SER A 37 10.26 -16.15 1.31
N GLY A 38 8.94 -15.95 1.26
CA GLY A 38 7.96 -16.91 1.76
C GLY A 38 7.76 -16.95 3.29
N CYS A 39 8.49 -16.17 4.09
CA CYS A 39 8.35 -16.21 5.57
C CYS A 39 7.09 -15.49 6.11
N GLY A 40 6.18 -15.04 5.25
CA GLY A 40 4.89 -14.46 5.67
C GLY A 40 4.83 -12.94 5.74
N LYS A 41 5.86 -12.18 5.27
CA LYS A 41 5.84 -10.70 5.29
C LYS A 41 4.59 -10.11 4.62
N SER A 42 4.30 -10.52 3.40
CA SER A 42 3.12 -10.04 2.66
C SER A 42 1.80 -10.53 3.29
N VAL A 43 1.80 -11.68 3.98
CA VAL A 43 0.64 -12.14 4.75
C VAL A 43 0.39 -11.23 5.95
N LEU A 44 1.45 -10.86 6.67
CA LEU A 44 1.36 -9.90 7.78
C LEU A 44 0.84 -8.54 7.31
N LEU A 45 1.33 -8.01 6.19
CA LEU A 45 0.82 -6.77 5.61
C LEU A 45 -0.67 -6.86 5.25
N LYS A 46 -1.10 -7.97 4.62
CA LYS A 46 -2.53 -8.20 4.30
C LYS A 46 -3.41 -8.26 5.54
N LEU A 47 -2.94 -8.83 6.64
CA LEU A 47 -3.64 -8.85 7.93
C LEU A 47 -3.75 -7.44 8.51
N ILE A 48 -2.67 -6.67 8.54
CA ILE A 48 -2.66 -5.30 9.04
C ILE A 48 -3.56 -4.39 8.17
N TYR A 49 -3.60 -4.65 6.85
CA TYR A 49 -4.45 -3.92 5.91
C TYR A 49 -5.92 -4.40 5.91
N GLN A 50 -6.24 -5.41 6.75
CA GLN A 50 -7.58 -6.02 6.87
C GLN A 50 -8.09 -6.69 5.59
N LEU A 51 -7.20 -7.07 4.67
CA LEU A 51 -7.55 -7.82 3.45
C LEU A 51 -7.88 -9.28 3.73
N ILE A 52 -7.32 -9.84 4.80
CA ILE A 52 -7.59 -11.18 5.29
C ILE A 52 -7.76 -11.16 6.81
N LYS A 53 -8.46 -12.15 7.38
CA LYS A 53 -8.65 -12.27 8.83
C LYS A 53 -7.54 -13.13 9.45
N ASN A 54 -7.11 -12.78 10.66
CA ASN A 54 -6.28 -13.63 11.50
C ASN A 54 -7.09 -14.79 12.07
N ASP A 55 -6.39 -15.85 12.45
CA ASP A 55 -7.02 -16.99 13.12
C ASP A 55 -6.97 -16.80 14.64
N GLU A 56 -5.85 -16.25 15.17
CA GLU A 56 -5.68 -15.96 16.59
C GLU A 56 -5.03 -14.59 16.79
N GLY A 57 -5.14 -14.06 18.01
CA GLY A 57 -4.57 -12.78 18.40
C GLY A 57 -5.37 -11.57 17.92
N SER A 58 -4.77 -10.38 18.00
CA SER A 58 -5.45 -9.14 17.69
C SER A 58 -4.54 -8.11 17.03
N ILE A 59 -5.15 -7.22 16.25
CA ILE A 59 -4.51 -6.03 15.68
C ILE A 59 -5.30 -4.81 16.14
N LEU A 60 -4.64 -3.89 16.82
CA LEU A 60 -5.23 -2.67 17.36
C LEU A 60 -4.64 -1.43 16.67
N TYR A 61 -5.50 -0.53 16.23
CA TYR A 61 -5.18 0.73 15.57
C TYR A 61 -5.53 1.90 16.50
N ASN A 62 -4.53 2.55 17.10
CA ASN A 62 -4.75 3.52 18.19
C ASN A 62 -5.71 2.96 19.27
N LYS A 63 -5.48 1.72 19.73
CA LYS A 63 -6.29 0.97 20.71
C LYS A 63 -7.68 0.54 20.24
N LYS A 64 -8.05 0.70 18.96
CA LYS A 64 -9.32 0.23 18.37
C LYS A 64 -9.07 -0.99 17.50
N SER A 65 -9.98 -1.93 17.48
CA SER A 65 -9.90 -3.16 16.66
C SER A 65 -10.22 -2.92 15.17
N PHE A 66 -10.72 -1.74 14.83
CA PHE A 66 -11.08 -1.35 13.46
C PHE A 66 -10.46 -0.01 13.08
N VAL A 67 -10.11 0.13 11.82
CA VAL A 67 -9.65 1.38 11.20
C VAL A 67 -10.27 1.51 9.82
N ASP A 68 -10.56 2.74 9.45
CA ASP A 68 -10.97 3.08 8.10
C ASP A 68 -9.80 2.82 7.13
N ILE A 69 -10.04 2.02 6.11
CA ILE A 69 -9.03 1.60 5.13
C ILE A 69 -8.46 2.79 4.34
N ASP A 70 -9.22 3.87 4.20
CA ASP A 70 -8.77 5.12 3.55
C ASP A 70 -7.61 5.80 4.28
N LYS A 71 -7.34 5.40 5.53
CA LYS A 71 -6.16 5.85 6.29
C LYS A 71 -4.88 5.13 5.92
N PHE A 72 -4.96 4.14 5.05
CA PHE A 72 -3.83 3.34 4.59
C PHE A 72 -3.52 3.63 3.13
N GLY A 73 -2.22 3.74 2.82
CA GLY A 73 -1.69 3.66 1.47
C GLY A 73 -0.94 2.35 1.31
N MET A 74 -1.02 1.71 0.16
CA MET A 74 -0.28 0.50 -0.13
C MET A 74 0.43 0.57 -1.47
N LEU A 75 1.72 0.30 -1.47
CA LEU A 75 2.52 0.07 -2.65
C LEU A 75 2.80 -1.43 -2.76
N PHE A 76 2.23 -2.05 -3.79
CA PHE A 76 2.46 -3.47 -4.11
C PHE A 76 3.80 -3.64 -4.84
N GLN A 77 4.42 -4.80 -4.69
CA GLN A 77 5.72 -5.17 -5.27
C GLN A 77 5.85 -4.84 -6.77
N TYR A 78 4.81 -5.06 -7.57
CA TYR A 78 4.77 -4.79 -9.02
C TYR A 78 3.97 -3.54 -9.38
N GLY A 79 3.70 -2.63 -8.43
CA GLY A 79 2.93 -1.41 -8.66
C GLY A 79 1.44 -1.62 -8.87
N ALA A 80 1.00 -2.73 -9.45
CA ALA A 80 -0.40 -3.11 -9.71
C ALA A 80 -1.22 -1.98 -10.36
N LEU A 81 -0.68 -1.35 -11.40
CA LEU A 81 -1.42 -0.38 -12.20
C LEU A 81 -2.39 -1.11 -13.15
N PHE A 82 -3.52 -0.50 -13.41
CA PHE A 82 -4.49 -0.97 -14.39
C PHE A 82 -4.08 -0.47 -15.78
N ASP A 83 -3.73 -1.37 -16.68
CA ASP A 83 -3.24 -1.03 -18.03
C ASP A 83 -4.31 -0.35 -18.89
N SER A 84 -5.59 -0.61 -18.61
CA SER A 84 -6.74 0.00 -19.29
C SER A 84 -7.10 1.40 -18.81
N LEU A 85 -6.48 1.90 -17.75
CA LEU A 85 -6.73 3.21 -17.18
C LEU A 85 -5.55 4.14 -17.43
N THR A 86 -5.84 5.43 -17.61
CA THR A 86 -4.81 6.47 -17.67
C THR A 86 -4.05 6.58 -16.34
N ILE A 87 -2.91 7.25 -16.34
CA ILE A 87 -2.14 7.53 -15.14
C ILE A 87 -2.98 8.30 -14.10
N ALA A 88 -3.78 9.26 -14.56
CA ALA A 88 -4.67 10.01 -13.68
C ALA A 88 -5.73 9.12 -13.01
N GLU A 89 -6.38 8.27 -13.79
CA GLU A 89 -7.39 7.32 -13.29
C GLU A 89 -6.78 6.28 -12.37
N ASN A 90 -5.56 5.81 -12.65
CA ASN A 90 -4.82 4.92 -11.76
C ASN A 90 -4.54 5.59 -10.41
N ILE A 91 -4.07 6.84 -10.39
CA ILE A 91 -3.77 7.56 -9.15
C ILE A 91 -5.04 7.86 -8.36
N ALA A 92 -6.08 8.36 -9.03
CA ALA A 92 -7.35 8.73 -8.43
C ALA A 92 -8.37 7.56 -8.42
N PHE A 93 -7.93 6.31 -8.47
CA PHE A 93 -8.77 5.15 -8.77
C PHE A 93 -10.10 5.11 -7.99
N ILE A 94 -10.07 5.34 -6.69
CA ILE A 94 -11.30 5.37 -5.87
C ILE A 94 -12.23 6.52 -6.30
N ASP A 95 -11.70 7.74 -6.47
CA ASP A 95 -12.51 8.89 -6.89
C ASP A 95 -13.04 8.69 -8.32
N PHE A 96 -12.28 8.01 -9.18
CA PHE A 96 -12.69 7.65 -10.54
C PHE A 96 -13.87 6.67 -10.55
N ILE A 97 -13.80 5.56 -9.81
CA ILE A 97 -14.90 4.57 -9.75
C ILE A 97 -16.15 5.13 -9.04
N GLU A 98 -15.98 6.07 -8.11
CA GLU A 98 -17.08 6.81 -7.47
C GLU A 98 -17.68 7.90 -8.39
N GLY A 99 -17.20 8.05 -9.62
CA GLY A 99 -17.69 9.04 -10.60
C GLY A 99 -17.36 10.49 -10.27
N LYS A 100 -16.43 10.75 -9.34
CA LYS A 100 -15.97 12.11 -9.02
C LYS A 100 -15.18 12.67 -10.20
N LYS A 101 -15.46 13.91 -10.58
CA LYS A 101 -14.79 14.57 -11.73
C LYS A 101 -13.67 15.52 -11.33
N ASN A 102 -13.54 15.87 -10.06
CA ASN A 102 -12.72 17.00 -9.60
C ASN A 102 -11.40 16.57 -8.93
N TYR A 103 -10.69 15.57 -9.49
CA TYR A 103 -9.43 15.06 -8.91
C TYR A 103 -8.16 15.56 -9.62
N ARG A 104 -8.27 16.38 -10.69
CA ARG A 104 -7.12 16.80 -11.52
C ARG A 104 -5.98 17.42 -10.69
N ASN A 105 -6.28 18.44 -9.91
CA ASN A 105 -5.25 19.14 -9.12
C ASN A 105 -4.60 18.22 -8.08
N LYS A 106 -5.38 17.34 -7.48
CA LYS A 106 -4.87 16.38 -6.49
C LYS A 106 -3.96 15.35 -7.12
N VAL A 107 -4.29 14.85 -8.32
CA VAL A 107 -3.43 13.94 -9.09
C VAL A 107 -2.12 14.63 -9.46
N ILE A 108 -2.18 15.87 -9.98
CA ILE A 108 -0.97 16.63 -10.34
C ILE A 108 -0.06 16.83 -9.11
N ASN A 109 -0.63 17.13 -7.96
CA ASN A 109 0.15 17.25 -6.72
C ASN A 109 0.80 15.92 -6.33
N SER A 110 0.05 14.80 -6.37
CA SER A 110 0.62 13.47 -6.08
C SER A 110 1.72 13.08 -7.07
N LEU A 111 1.60 13.44 -8.35
CA LEU A 111 2.68 13.25 -9.35
C LEU A 111 3.93 14.04 -8.97
N LYS A 112 3.78 15.31 -8.60
CA LYS A 112 4.90 16.17 -8.18
C LYS A 112 5.63 15.61 -6.95
N GLU A 113 4.89 15.11 -5.97
CA GLU A 113 5.46 14.52 -4.74
C GLU A 113 6.37 13.32 -5.03
N VAL A 114 6.14 12.61 -6.14
CA VAL A 114 6.98 11.47 -6.56
C VAL A 114 7.97 11.84 -7.68
N GLY A 115 8.17 13.13 -7.95
CA GLY A 115 9.10 13.62 -8.97
C GLY A 115 8.66 13.32 -10.41
N LEU A 116 7.35 13.34 -10.68
CA LEU A 116 6.77 13.21 -12.00
C LEU A 116 6.04 14.49 -12.40
N PHE A 117 5.89 14.72 -13.71
CA PHE A 117 5.26 15.90 -14.26
C PHE A 117 3.84 15.62 -14.80
N ALA A 118 3.08 16.68 -15.01
CA ALA A 118 1.69 16.59 -15.46
C ALA A 118 1.53 16.12 -16.91
N ASP A 119 2.59 16.08 -17.72
CA ASP A 119 2.61 15.63 -19.12
C ASP A 119 2.19 14.16 -19.28
N ILE A 120 2.33 13.35 -18.23
CA ILE A 120 1.92 11.95 -18.24
C ILE A 120 0.48 11.74 -17.77
N TYR A 121 -0.24 12.78 -17.40
CA TYR A 121 -1.58 12.71 -16.79
C TYR A 121 -2.55 11.83 -17.61
N ASN A 122 -2.58 12.00 -18.93
CA ASN A 122 -3.48 11.28 -19.84
C ASN A 122 -2.83 10.05 -20.48
N LYS A 123 -1.56 9.74 -20.17
CA LYS A 123 -0.88 8.55 -20.69
C LYS A 123 -1.38 7.29 -20.02
N TYR A 124 -1.18 6.17 -20.68
CA TYR A 124 -1.41 4.83 -20.14
C TYR A 124 -0.12 4.24 -19.54
N PRO A 125 -0.20 3.23 -18.68
CA PRO A 125 0.99 2.56 -18.14
C PRO A 125 1.95 2.05 -19.21
N SER A 126 1.46 1.60 -20.37
CA SER A 126 2.29 1.14 -21.49
C SER A 126 3.18 2.23 -22.11
N GLU A 127 2.85 3.51 -21.90
CA GLU A 127 3.54 4.66 -22.50
C GLU A 127 4.62 5.27 -21.61
N ILE A 128 4.89 4.68 -20.44
CA ILE A 128 5.87 5.18 -19.46
C ILE A 128 6.86 4.08 -19.06
N SER A 129 8.05 4.49 -18.58
CA SER A 129 9.09 3.57 -18.16
C SER A 129 8.71 2.78 -16.89
N GLY A 130 9.39 1.66 -16.64
CA GLY A 130 9.18 0.85 -15.43
C GLY A 130 9.41 1.64 -14.13
N GLY A 131 10.43 2.50 -14.10
CA GLY A 131 10.68 3.40 -12.97
C GLY A 131 9.57 4.43 -12.77
N MET A 132 9.00 4.96 -13.86
CA MET A 132 7.84 5.85 -13.79
C MET A 132 6.60 5.11 -13.29
N LYS A 133 6.34 3.87 -13.75
CA LYS A 133 5.23 3.04 -13.25
C LYS A 133 5.28 2.88 -11.73
N LYS A 134 6.47 2.62 -11.16
CA LYS A 134 6.64 2.51 -9.70
C LYS A 134 6.33 3.82 -9.00
N ARG A 135 6.80 4.95 -9.52
CA ARG A 135 6.50 6.27 -8.97
C ARG A 135 5.00 6.61 -9.07
N VAL A 136 4.34 6.23 -10.15
CA VAL A 136 2.87 6.36 -10.29
C VAL A 136 2.14 5.51 -9.24
N ALA A 137 2.57 4.27 -9.01
CA ALA A 137 2.00 3.42 -7.96
C ALA A 137 2.20 4.02 -6.56
N LEU A 138 3.34 4.67 -6.30
CA LEU A 138 3.57 5.43 -5.07
C LEU A 138 2.65 6.65 -5.00
N ALA A 139 2.49 7.43 -6.10
CA ALA A 139 1.56 8.55 -6.17
C ALA A 139 0.12 8.11 -5.82
N ARG A 140 -0.32 6.96 -6.33
CA ARG A 140 -1.61 6.36 -5.95
C ARG A 140 -1.68 6.03 -4.46
N ALA A 141 -0.63 5.47 -3.89
CA ALA A 141 -0.60 5.11 -2.48
C ALA A 141 -0.70 6.34 -1.55
N ILE A 142 -0.14 7.50 -1.94
CA ILE A 142 -0.19 8.74 -1.15
C ILE A 142 -1.39 9.64 -1.47
N TYR A 143 -2.10 9.39 -2.55
CA TYR A 143 -3.17 10.25 -3.09
C TYR A 143 -4.25 10.64 -2.07
N LYS A 144 -4.65 9.73 -1.20
CA LYS A 144 -5.66 9.98 -0.13
C LYS A 144 -5.07 10.57 1.15
N ASN A 145 -3.78 10.95 1.14
CA ASN A 145 -3.06 11.43 2.33
C ASN A 145 -3.17 10.46 3.52
N PRO A 146 -2.73 9.21 3.35
CA PRO A 146 -2.88 8.15 4.35
C PRO A 146 -2.10 8.46 5.62
N LYS A 147 -2.53 7.86 6.75
CA LYS A 147 -1.83 7.95 8.04
C LYS A 147 -0.70 6.92 8.18
N VAL A 148 -0.76 5.86 7.40
CA VAL A 148 0.26 4.80 7.32
C VAL A 148 0.40 4.36 5.87
N ILE A 149 1.64 4.20 5.42
CA ILE A 149 1.95 3.66 4.10
C ILE A 149 2.65 2.32 4.28
N PHE A 150 2.16 1.29 3.61
CA PHE A 150 2.79 -0.02 3.53
C PHE A 150 3.52 -0.16 2.20
N LEU A 151 4.78 -0.55 2.27
CA LEU A 151 5.64 -0.75 1.11
C LEU A 151 6.04 -2.22 1.07
N ASP A 152 5.57 -2.96 0.07
CA ASP A 152 5.95 -4.36 -0.14
C ASP A 152 7.04 -4.41 -1.21
N GLU A 153 8.27 -4.68 -0.78
CA GLU A 153 9.50 -4.73 -1.60
C GLU A 153 9.68 -3.51 -2.55
N PRO A 154 9.72 -2.27 -2.01
CA PRO A 154 9.68 -1.05 -2.82
C PRO A 154 10.89 -0.87 -3.74
N THR A 155 12.00 -1.54 -3.46
CA THR A 155 13.26 -1.42 -4.20
C THR A 155 13.47 -2.53 -5.25
N THR A 156 12.62 -3.56 -5.28
CA THR A 156 12.75 -4.65 -6.24
C THR A 156 12.71 -4.13 -7.68
N GLY A 157 13.80 -4.39 -8.46
CA GLY A 157 13.96 -3.94 -9.86
C GLY A 157 14.15 -2.42 -10.01
N LEU A 158 14.64 -1.72 -9.00
CA LEU A 158 15.37 -0.48 -9.14
C LEU A 158 16.84 -0.86 -9.26
N ASP A 159 17.49 -0.41 -10.34
CA ASP A 159 18.95 -0.50 -10.43
C ASP A 159 19.56 0.34 -9.30
N PRO A 160 20.68 -0.11 -8.71
CA PRO A 160 21.37 0.61 -7.64
C PRO A 160 21.90 1.97 -8.11
#